data_d907e3b5b318f3f020cd41bda80a5dfe
#
_entry.id   d907e3b5b318f3f020cd41bda80a5dfe
#
_cell.length_a   1.000
_cell.length_b   1.000
_cell.length_c   1.000
_cell.angle_alpha   90.00
_cell.angle_beta   90.00
_cell.angle_gamma   90.00
#
_symmetry.space_group_name_H-M   'P 1'
#
loop_
_entity.id
_entity.type
_entity.pdbx_description
1 polymer ?
#
loop_
_entity_poly.entity_id
_entity_poly.type
_entity_poly.pdbx_seq_one_letter_code
_entity_poly.pdbx_strand_id
1 'polypeptide(L)'
;SRDGYKFIPEMAADEPVDVTQEYKGDSTYGIPEDATTGYAFRIPLKENACWEDGTPITADSYVYSMKQMLDPKMKNFRVNTYTIGDCVLANAEKYYHSNQELYTPIFDGTSYRDIEDETMYFSFTASIPFFGDSAEAIYKQGYTDNFLSDENEDLYEKYSEKDYYPLTEEAKQDIIRISAKFGDKGENAYKEWCFSLDGFSESVDFDEVGIKATGKYELTLIFARPMSNFDLHYKLRIKWLVYEPYYEKYKKQTGDIIKTSYGTSVESYCSYGPYKMIKLQDDKEIQLVKNDKWYGYSDGKHDGEF
;
A
#
# COMPACT_ATOMS: atom_id res chain seq x y z
N SER A 1 -14.34 -8.13 24.75
CA SER A 1 -15.23 -9.11 25.38
C SER A 1 -15.38 -8.79 26.86
N ARG A 2 -16.56 -9.01 27.44
CA ARG A 2 -16.84 -8.81 28.89
C ARG A 2 -16.08 -9.81 29.77
N ASP A 3 -15.45 -10.82 29.20
CA ASP A 3 -14.76 -11.93 29.87
C ASP A 3 -13.23 -11.85 29.83
N GLY A 4 -12.66 -10.65 29.97
CA GLY A 4 -11.23 -10.48 30.20
C GLY A 4 -10.35 -10.61 28.97
N TYR A 5 -10.54 -9.76 27.96
CA TYR A 5 -9.65 -9.64 26.79
C TYR A 5 -9.42 -10.93 25.97
N LYS A 6 -10.40 -11.81 25.95
CA LYS A 6 -10.34 -13.00 25.11
C LYS A 6 -10.68 -12.63 23.65
N PHE A 7 -9.80 -13.00 22.73
CA PHE A 7 -10.11 -12.90 21.31
C PHE A 7 -11.13 -13.97 20.92
N ILE A 8 -12.09 -13.60 20.09
CA ILE A 8 -13.11 -14.52 19.56
C ILE A 8 -12.88 -14.60 18.05
N PRO A 9 -12.72 -15.80 17.48
CA PRO A 9 -12.52 -15.95 16.04
C PRO A 9 -13.81 -15.58 15.30
N GLU A 10 -13.70 -14.63 14.38
CA GLU A 10 -14.78 -14.18 13.49
C GLU A 10 -14.75 -14.97 12.18
N MET A 11 -13.84 -14.63 11.28
CA MET A 11 -13.67 -15.31 9.99
C MET A 11 -12.76 -16.55 10.10
N ALA A 12 -11.95 -16.63 11.15
CA ALA A 12 -11.19 -17.84 11.46
C ALA A 12 -12.10 -18.91 12.06
N ALA A 13 -11.86 -20.17 11.74
CA ALA A 13 -12.56 -21.32 12.30
C ALA A 13 -12.00 -21.71 13.67
N ASP A 14 -10.72 -21.51 13.88
CA ASP A 14 -9.98 -21.83 15.11
C ASP A 14 -8.80 -20.87 15.29
N GLU A 15 -8.04 -21.05 16.37
CA GLU A 15 -6.84 -20.31 16.69
C GLU A 15 -5.76 -20.49 15.60
N PRO A 16 -4.99 -19.44 15.27
CA PRO A 16 -3.85 -19.56 14.39
C PRO A 16 -2.77 -20.52 14.95
N VAL A 17 -2.19 -21.32 14.08
CA VAL A 17 -1.11 -22.24 14.42
C VAL A 17 0.21 -21.67 13.95
N ASP A 18 1.21 -21.57 14.84
CA ASP A 18 2.56 -21.19 14.47
C ASP A 18 3.22 -22.31 13.63
N VAL A 19 3.59 -21.98 12.40
CA VAL A 19 4.24 -22.88 11.45
C VAL A 19 5.61 -22.36 11.00
N THR A 20 6.24 -21.54 11.80
CA THR A 20 7.56 -20.95 11.51
C THR A 20 8.59 -21.99 11.09
N GLN A 21 8.54 -23.19 11.71
CA GLN A 21 9.49 -24.27 11.37
C GLN A 21 9.31 -24.85 9.96
N GLU A 22 8.15 -24.71 9.35
CA GLU A 22 7.88 -25.18 7.97
C GLU A 22 8.50 -24.25 6.92
N TYR A 23 8.70 -22.98 7.27
CA TYR A 23 9.24 -21.93 6.38
C TYR A 23 10.66 -21.51 6.73
N LYS A 24 11.18 -22.01 7.84
CA LYS A 24 12.57 -21.79 8.26
C LYS A 24 13.52 -22.44 7.25
N GLY A 25 14.50 -21.65 6.80
CA GLY A 25 15.47 -22.09 5.79
C GLY A 25 15.01 -21.89 4.35
N ASP A 26 13.77 -21.45 4.11
CA ASP A 26 13.37 -20.91 2.81
C ASP A 26 13.97 -19.51 2.63
N SER A 27 14.89 -19.38 1.69
CA SER A 27 15.60 -18.14 1.40
C SER A 27 14.67 -17.01 0.93
N THR A 28 13.48 -17.37 0.41
CA THR A 28 12.49 -16.40 -0.06
C THR A 28 12.03 -15.45 1.05
N TYR A 29 11.81 -15.98 2.27
CA TYR A 29 11.21 -15.18 3.35
C TYR A 29 12.21 -14.60 4.33
N GLY A 30 13.48 -15.00 4.27
CA GLY A 30 14.54 -14.47 5.13
C GLY A 30 14.33 -14.73 6.62
N ILE A 31 13.60 -15.81 6.99
CA ILE A 31 13.42 -16.20 8.39
C ILE A 31 14.76 -16.67 8.97
N PRO A 32 15.25 -16.10 10.10
CA PRO A 32 16.50 -16.49 10.70
C PRO A 32 16.57 -17.99 11.03
N GLU A 33 17.74 -18.60 10.82
CA GLU A 33 17.93 -20.05 11.07
C GLU A 33 17.73 -20.43 12.54
N ASP A 34 17.96 -19.53 13.46
CA ASP A 34 17.75 -19.71 14.90
C ASP A 34 16.31 -19.39 15.35
N ALA A 35 15.47 -18.90 14.44
CA ALA A 35 14.06 -18.62 14.72
C ALA A 35 13.33 -19.91 15.14
N THR A 36 12.55 -19.83 16.20
CA THR A 36 11.77 -20.96 16.71
C THR A 36 10.28 -20.78 16.50
N THR A 37 9.78 -19.54 16.58
CA THR A 37 8.36 -19.19 16.52
C THR A 37 8.17 -17.77 16.00
N GLY A 38 6.94 -17.40 15.66
CA GLY A 38 6.51 -16.01 15.50
C GLY A 38 6.58 -15.48 14.08
N TYR A 39 7.17 -16.18 13.12
CA TYR A 39 7.32 -15.67 11.76
C TYR A 39 6.23 -16.14 10.79
N ALA A 40 5.71 -17.35 10.97
CA ALA A 40 4.68 -17.87 10.07
C ALA A 40 3.52 -18.46 10.86
N PHE A 41 2.29 -18.14 10.44
CA PHE A 41 1.08 -18.59 11.09
C PHE A 41 0.07 -19.09 10.07
N ARG A 42 -0.43 -20.30 10.31
CA ARG A 42 -1.50 -20.94 9.57
C ARG A 42 -2.83 -20.66 10.26
N ILE A 43 -3.79 -20.12 9.50
CA ILE A 43 -5.08 -19.66 9.99
C ILE A 43 -6.17 -20.48 9.30
N PRO A 44 -6.89 -21.36 10.03
CA PRO A 44 -8.05 -22.04 9.48
C PRO A 44 -9.20 -21.05 9.32
N LEU A 45 -9.86 -21.07 8.17
CA LEU A 45 -10.97 -20.19 7.83
C LEU A 45 -12.31 -20.92 7.96
N LYS A 46 -13.38 -20.18 8.29
CA LYS A 46 -14.74 -20.72 8.32
C LYS A 46 -15.19 -21.09 6.90
N GLU A 47 -15.61 -22.34 6.72
CA GLU A 47 -16.10 -22.88 5.44
C GLU A 47 -17.48 -22.34 5.05
N ASN A 48 -18.27 -21.90 6.02
CA ASN A 48 -19.61 -21.34 5.82
C ASN A 48 -19.62 -19.82 5.67
N ALA A 49 -18.45 -19.16 5.70
CA ALA A 49 -18.37 -17.74 5.42
C ALA A 49 -18.55 -17.49 3.93
N CYS A 50 -19.45 -16.57 3.58
CA CYS A 50 -19.72 -16.23 2.19
C CYS A 50 -20.07 -14.75 2.02
N TRP A 51 -19.98 -14.30 0.80
CA TRP A 51 -20.52 -13.01 0.37
C TRP A 51 -22.06 -13.02 0.36
N GLU A 52 -22.67 -11.85 0.29
CA GLU A 52 -24.14 -11.70 0.32
C GLU A 52 -24.87 -12.40 -0.85
N ASP A 53 -24.19 -12.67 -1.93
CA ASP A 53 -24.72 -13.46 -3.05
C ASP A 53 -24.60 -14.98 -2.83
N GLY A 54 -23.87 -15.40 -1.78
CA GLY A 54 -23.61 -16.79 -1.42
C GLY A 54 -22.30 -17.34 -1.96
N THR A 55 -21.48 -16.56 -2.67
CA THR A 55 -20.15 -16.96 -3.10
C THR A 55 -19.25 -17.23 -1.88
N PRO A 56 -18.62 -18.40 -1.77
CA PRO A 56 -17.76 -18.72 -0.62
C PRO A 56 -16.59 -17.75 -0.47
N ILE A 57 -16.20 -17.45 0.75
CA ILE A 57 -14.96 -16.75 1.07
C ILE A 57 -13.90 -17.79 1.36
N THR A 58 -12.85 -17.82 0.54
CA THR A 58 -11.76 -18.80 0.63
C THR A 58 -10.44 -18.11 0.95
N ALA A 59 -9.38 -18.87 1.15
CA ALA A 59 -8.04 -18.31 1.31
C ALA A 59 -7.61 -17.47 0.11
N ASP A 60 -8.04 -17.85 -1.11
CA ASP A 60 -7.76 -17.06 -2.33
C ASP A 60 -8.42 -15.67 -2.27
N SER A 61 -9.57 -15.51 -1.61
CA SER A 61 -10.19 -14.20 -1.43
C SER A 61 -9.30 -13.25 -0.62
N TYR A 62 -8.57 -13.77 0.36
CA TYR A 62 -7.59 -13.01 1.15
C TYR A 62 -6.34 -12.69 0.35
N VAL A 63 -5.80 -13.67 -0.37
CA VAL A 63 -4.63 -13.51 -1.24
C VAL A 63 -4.91 -12.47 -2.32
N TYR A 64 -6.06 -12.57 -3.00
CA TYR A 64 -6.50 -11.58 -3.99
C TYR A 64 -6.60 -10.17 -3.39
N SER A 65 -7.29 -10.04 -2.25
CA SER A 65 -7.49 -8.75 -1.60
C SER A 65 -6.16 -8.10 -1.19
N MET A 66 -5.21 -8.88 -0.68
CA MET A 66 -3.87 -8.40 -0.35
C MET A 66 -3.10 -7.97 -1.60
N LYS A 67 -3.21 -8.71 -2.70
CA LYS A 67 -2.60 -8.34 -3.98
C LYS A 67 -3.10 -6.96 -4.45
N GLN A 68 -4.40 -6.69 -4.33
CA GLN A 68 -4.94 -5.37 -4.66
C GLN A 68 -4.45 -4.28 -3.69
N MET A 69 -4.31 -4.61 -2.40
CA MET A 69 -3.80 -3.70 -1.38
C MET A 69 -2.36 -3.28 -1.65
N LEU A 70 -1.52 -4.23 -2.07
CA LEU A 70 -0.08 -4.06 -2.30
C LEU A 70 0.27 -3.68 -3.74
N ASP A 71 -0.70 -3.60 -4.67
CA ASP A 71 -0.41 -3.22 -6.06
C ASP A 71 0.11 -1.76 -6.11
N PRO A 72 1.37 -1.54 -6.54
CA PRO A 72 1.96 -0.21 -6.57
C PRO A 72 1.19 0.77 -7.46
N LYS A 73 0.47 0.28 -8.49
CA LYS A 73 -0.37 1.12 -9.36
C LYS A 73 -1.65 1.62 -8.70
N MET A 74 -2.09 0.96 -7.64
CA MET A 74 -3.27 1.37 -6.86
C MET A 74 -2.99 2.58 -5.95
N LYS A 75 -1.71 2.86 -5.64
CA LYS A 75 -1.29 3.96 -4.74
C LYS A 75 -2.09 3.97 -3.42
N ASN A 76 -2.34 2.77 -2.86
CA ASN A 76 -3.16 2.64 -1.65
C ASN A 76 -2.40 3.16 -0.43
N PHE A 77 -2.90 4.20 0.22
CA PHE A 77 -2.25 4.83 1.38
C PHE A 77 -2.12 3.90 2.61
N ARG A 78 -2.85 2.79 2.66
CA ARG A 78 -2.77 1.81 3.76
C ARG A 78 -1.71 0.74 3.55
N VAL A 79 -1.01 0.75 2.43
CA VAL A 79 0.04 -0.23 2.11
C VAL A 79 1.13 -0.27 3.19
N ASN A 80 1.44 0.89 3.80
CA ASN A 80 2.44 1.01 4.85
C ASN A 80 2.18 0.08 6.06
N THR A 81 0.94 -0.29 6.33
CA THR A 81 0.60 -1.27 7.38
C THR A 81 1.32 -2.60 7.16
N TYR A 82 1.49 -3.02 5.91
CA TYR A 82 2.02 -4.33 5.53
C TYR A 82 3.46 -4.28 5.01
N THR A 83 4.00 -3.09 4.73
CA THR A 83 5.35 -2.89 4.19
C THR A 83 6.35 -2.44 5.25
N ILE A 84 6.00 -1.45 6.07
CA ILE A 84 6.92 -0.85 7.06
C ILE A 84 6.35 -0.78 8.48
N GLY A 85 5.03 -0.92 8.62
CA GLY A 85 4.32 -0.77 9.89
C GLY A 85 4.47 -1.98 10.82
N ASP A 86 3.43 -2.22 11.60
CA ASP A 86 3.46 -3.26 12.64
C ASP A 86 3.18 -4.69 12.12
N CYS A 87 2.58 -4.83 10.94
CA CYS A 87 2.14 -6.10 10.37
C CYS A 87 2.87 -6.40 9.06
N VAL A 88 4.21 -6.29 9.07
CA VAL A 88 5.03 -6.40 7.86
C VAL A 88 5.05 -7.84 7.36
N LEU A 89 4.40 -8.07 6.22
CA LEU A 89 4.50 -9.35 5.52
C LEU A 89 5.88 -9.48 4.84
N ALA A 90 6.43 -10.68 4.83
CA ALA A 90 7.68 -10.95 4.14
C ALA A 90 7.55 -10.51 2.66
N ASN A 91 8.56 -9.85 2.15
CA ASN A 91 8.65 -9.31 0.79
C ASN A 91 7.56 -8.31 0.35
N ALA A 92 6.63 -7.91 1.20
CA ALA A 92 5.57 -6.96 0.82
C ALA A 92 6.15 -5.59 0.41
N GLU A 93 7.15 -5.09 1.11
CA GLU A 93 7.85 -3.84 0.78
C GLU A 93 8.60 -3.96 -0.55
N LYS A 94 9.35 -5.05 -0.75
CA LYS A 94 10.06 -5.31 -2.01
C LYS A 94 9.10 -5.43 -3.20
N TYR A 95 7.97 -6.11 -3.02
CA TYR A 95 6.94 -6.21 -4.05
C TYR A 95 6.33 -4.85 -4.39
N TYR A 96 5.99 -4.05 -3.37
CA TYR A 96 5.42 -2.72 -3.58
C TYR A 96 6.37 -1.77 -4.32
N HIS A 97 7.67 -1.90 -4.08
CA HIS A 97 8.73 -1.13 -4.75
C HIS A 97 9.40 -1.87 -5.91
N SER A 98 8.82 -2.97 -6.37
CA SER A 98 9.36 -3.79 -7.46
C SER A 98 9.40 -3.03 -8.78
N ASN A 99 10.54 -3.14 -9.49
CA ASN A 99 10.78 -2.46 -10.76
C ASN A 99 10.60 -0.93 -10.72
N GLN A 100 10.77 -0.33 -9.57
CA GLN A 100 10.78 1.13 -9.47
C GLN A 100 12.18 1.68 -9.74
N GLU A 101 12.24 2.83 -10.39
CA GLU A 101 13.50 3.57 -10.58
C GLU A 101 14.10 3.92 -9.22
N LEU A 102 15.39 3.68 -9.08
CA LEU A 102 16.14 4.03 -7.88
C LEU A 102 16.80 5.38 -8.09
N TYR A 103 16.62 6.27 -7.15
CA TYR A 103 17.15 7.61 -7.17
C TYR A 103 18.06 7.84 -5.97
N THR A 104 19.23 8.45 -6.18
CA THR A 104 20.07 8.93 -5.08
C THR A 104 20.12 10.45 -5.10
N PRO A 105 19.66 11.12 -4.03
CA PRO A 105 19.72 12.56 -3.89
C PRO A 105 21.15 13.05 -3.73
N ILE A 106 21.40 14.29 -4.19
CA ILE A 106 22.65 14.98 -3.95
C ILE A 106 22.53 15.82 -2.68
N PHE A 107 22.79 15.20 -1.52
CA PHE A 107 22.73 15.90 -0.22
C PHE A 107 24.11 16.22 0.39
N ASP A 108 25.20 15.84 -0.26
CA ASP A 108 26.55 15.89 0.33
C ASP A 108 27.20 17.28 0.34
N GLY A 109 26.46 18.31 0.00
CA GLY A 109 26.99 19.67 -0.03
C GLY A 109 27.73 20.04 -1.32
N THR A 110 27.80 19.13 -2.30
CA THR A 110 28.37 19.42 -3.63
C THR A 110 27.53 20.47 -4.31
N SER A 111 28.17 21.53 -4.83
CA SER A 111 27.45 22.53 -5.62
C SER A 111 26.97 21.92 -6.93
N TYR A 112 25.70 22.20 -7.31
CA TYR A 112 25.19 21.80 -8.63
C TYR A 112 26.09 22.30 -9.79
N ARG A 113 26.84 23.38 -9.56
CA ARG A 113 27.82 23.93 -10.52
C ARG A 113 28.98 23.01 -10.72
N ASP A 114 29.29 22.17 -9.75
CA ASP A 114 30.42 21.22 -9.76
C ASP A 114 29.98 19.83 -10.25
N ILE A 115 28.70 19.66 -10.65
CA ILE A 115 28.19 18.43 -11.24
C ILE A 115 28.44 18.47 -12.74
N GLU A 116 29.46 17.77 -13.18
CA GLU A 116 29.85 17.65 -14.61
C GLU A 116 29.17 16.44 -15.30
N ASP A 117 28.42 15.63 -14.53
CA ASP A 117 27.93 14.34 -15.00
C ASP A 117 26.58 14.48 -15.72
N GLU A 118 26.52 14.10 -17.00
CA GLU A 118 25.33 14.04 -17.82
C GLU A 118 24.29 13.00 -17.32
N THR A 119 24.65 12.22 -16.30
CA THR A 119 23.77 11.20 -15.65
C THR A 119 22.89 11.77 -14.55
N MET A 120 23.00 13.08 -14.27
CA MET A 120 22.20 13.73 -13.25
C MET A 120 20.90 14.29 -13.81
N TYR A 121 19.88 14.23 -13.00
CA TYR A 121 18.53 14.67 -13.31
C TYR A 121 18.01 15.63 -12.25
N PHE A 122 16.96 16.35 -12.58
CA PHE A 122 16.23 17.18 -11.63
C PHE A 122 14.73 17.09 -11.87
N SER A 123 13.94 17.43 -10.85
CA SER A 123 12.49 17.51 -10.94
C SER A 123 11.97 18.75 -10.23
N PHE A 124 11.00 19.43 -10.84
CA PHE A 124 10.21 20.48 -10.19
C PHE A 124 8.88 19.96 -9.68
N THR A 125 8.52 18.72 -9.99
CA THR A 125 7.29 18.09 -9.52
C THR A 125 7.62 17.09 -8.42
N ALA A 126 6.83 17.08 -7.37
CA ALA A 126 6.99 16.15 -6.25
C ALA A 126 6.55 14.71 -6.59
N SER A 127 6.40 14.38 -7.87
CA SER A 127 5.95 13.06 -8.32
C SER A 127 6.99 11.96 -8.14
N ILE A 128 8.25 12.32 -7.86
CA ILE A 128 9.30 11.36 -7.61
C ILE A 128 9.17 10.86 -6.16
N PRO A 129 9.05 9.55 -5.94
CA PRO A 129 8.86 8.93 -4.60
C PRO A 129 10.01 9.19 -3.62
N PHE A 130 11.03 9.82 -4.08
CA PHE A 130 12.30 10.13 -3.49
C PHE A 130 12.27 10.96 -2.21
N PHE A 131 11.34 11.89 -2.11
CA PHE A 131 11.30 12.81 -0.98
C PHE A 131 10.56 12.24 0.26
N GLY A 132 9.99 11.05 0.18
CA GLY A 132 9.16 10.50 1.23
C GLY A 132 7.88 11.35 1.53
N ASP A 133 7.04 10.86 2.40
CA ASP A 133 5.76 11.51 2.73
C ASP A 133 5.93 12.96 3.27
N SER A 134 7.03 13.25 3.96
CA SER A 134 7.29 14.57 4.54
C SER A 134 7.67 15.63 3.49
N ALA A 135 8.38 15.24 2.45
CA ALA A 135 8.77 16.15 1.39
C ALA A 135 7.63 16.37 0.39
N GLU A 136 6.81 15.35 0.12
CA GLU A 136 5.57 15.52 -0.62
C GLU A 136 4.61 16.50 0.07
N ALA A 137 4.55 16.46 1.41
CA ALA A 137 3.75 17.39 2.18
C ALA A 137 4.30 18.83 2.14
N ILE A 138 5.62 19.00 2.23
CA ILE A 138 6.28 20.31 2.11
C ILE A 138 6.10 20.88 0.70
N TYR A 139 6.22 20.07 -0.31
CA TYR A 139 6.04 20.43 -1.71
C TYR A 139 4.58 20.82 -2.03
N LYS A 140 3.61 20.03 -1.58
CA LYS A 140 2.17 20.32 -1.77
C LYS A 140 1.70 21.55 -1.00
N GLN A 141 2.35 21.92 0.13
CA GLN A 141 1.89 23.02 0.98
C GLN A 141 2.40 24.42 0.60
N GLY A 142 3.33 24.57 -0.32
CA GLY A 142 3.76 25.94 -0.60
C GLY A 142 4.78 26.15 -1.69
N TYR A 143 5.31 25.09 -2.26
CA TYR A 143 6.35 25.28 -3.27
C TYR A 143 5.78 25.25 -4.70
N THR A 144 4.81 24.40 -5.03
CA THR A 144 4.23 24.33 -6.38
C THR A 144 3.52 25.61 -6.80
N ASP A 145 2.73 26.22 -5.92
CA ASP A 145 2.00 27.46 -6.23
C ASP A 145 2.92 28.68 -6.29
N ASN A 146 4.10 28.64 -5.65
CA ASN A 146 5.04 29.77 -5.60
C ASN A 146 6.23 29.63 -6.57
N PHE A 147 6.56 28.41 -7.00
CA PHE A 147 7.68 28.17 -7.90
C PHE A 147 7.39 28.56 -9.35
N LEU A 148 6.19 28.30 -9.77
CA LEU A 148 5.70 28.42 -11.12
C LEU A 148 4.64 29.52 -11.18
N SER A 149 4.93 30.64 -10.50
CA SER A 149 4.15 31.85 -10.62
C SER A 149 4.21 32.36 -12.06
N ASP A 150 3.28 33.27 -12.41
CA ASP A 150 3.13 33.92 -13.71
C ASP A 150 4.46 34.43 -14.35
N GLU A 151 5.46 34.71 -13.51
CA GLU A 151 6.79 35.14 -13.97
C GLU A 151 7.67 34.02 -14.53
N ASN A 152 7.31 32.74 -14.33
CA ASN A 152 8.03 31.56 -14.81
C ASN A 152 7.13 30.59 -15.58
N GLU A 153 6.05 31.09 -16.18
CA GLU A 153 5.09 30.29 -16.94
C GLU A 153 5.79 29.49 -18.06
N ASP A 154 6.78 30.10 -18.71
CA ASP A 154 7.63 29.47 -19.71
C ASP A 154 8.40 28.25 -19.20
N LEU A 155 8.88 28.30 -17.96
CA LEU A 155 9.58 27.18 -17.32
C LEU A 155 8.60 26.11 -16.87
N TYR A 156 7.39 26.48 -16.48
CA TYR A 156 6.35 25.52 -16.17
C TYR A 156 5.98 24.70 -17.41
N GLU A 157 5.70 25.36 -18.53
CA GLU A 157 5.43 24.67 -19.79
C GLU A 157 6.58 23.75 -20.18
N LYS A 158 7.85 24.21 -20.04
CA LYS A 158 9.04 23.47 -20.39
C LYS A 158 9.25 22.20 -19.53
N TYR A 159 8.92 22.25 -18.21
CA TYR A 159 9.27 21.22 -17.25
C TYR A 159 8.05 20.52 -16.60
N SER A 160 6.87 20.62 -17.20
CA SER A 160 5.64 19.97 -16.70
C SER A 160 5.26 18.68 -17.43
N GLU A 161 5.86 18.38 -18.58
CA GLU A 161 5.48 17.23 -19.39
C GLU A 161 6.01 15.89 -18.84
N LYS A 162 7.12 15.92 -18.11
CA LYS A 162 7.78 14.72 -17.56
C LYS A 162 8.00 14.88 -16.06
N ASP A 163 8.16 13.75 -15.40
CA ASP A 163 8.42 13.72 -13.97
C ASP A 163 9.82 14.25 -13.61
N TYR A 164 10.79 14.12 -14.51
CA TYR A 164 12.16 14.63 -14.36
C TYR A 164 12.84 14.91 -15.71
N TYR A 165 13.91 15.69 -15.66
CA TYR A 165 14.67 16.14 -16.82
C TYR A 165 16.18 16.03 -16.56
N PRO A 166 17.00 15.84 -17.60
CA PRO A 166 18.46 15.88 -17.46
C PRO A 166 18.95 17.23 -16.93
N LEU A 167 19.92 17.20 -16.03
CA LEU A 167 20.54 18.40 -15.46
C LEU A 167 21.57 18.99 -16.44
N THR A 168 21.10 19.58 -17.53
CA THR A 168 21.93 20.27 -18.52
C THR A 168 22.36 21.64 -18.01
N GLU A 169 23.36 22.26 -18.66
CA GLU A 169 23.78 23.63 -18.34
C GLU A 169 22.61 24.64 -18.50
N GLU A 170 21.77 24.45 -19.49
CA GLU A 170 20.54 25.26 -19.64
C GLU A 170 19.60 25.04 -18.45
N ALA A 171 19.34 23.79 -18.06
CA ALA A 171 18.51 23.48 -16.91
C ALA A 171 19.06 24.07 -15.61
N LYS A 172 20.38 24.08 -15.41
CA LYS A 172 21.02 24.73 -14.26
C LYS A 172 20.71 26.23 -14.22
N GLN A 173 20.75 26.92 -15.36
CA GLN A 173 20.38 28.35 -15.43
C GLN A 173 18.88 28.57 -15.12
N ASP A 174 18.02 27.69 -15.59
CA ASP A 174 16.60 27.76 -15.29
C ASP A 174 16.33 27.53 -13.80
N ILE A 175 17.02 26.58 -13.17
CA ILE A 175 16.97 26.34 -11.73
C ILE A 175 17.43 27.59 -10.95
N ILE A 176 18.53 28.23 -11.37
CA ILE A 176 19.02 29.49 -10.76
C ILE A 176 17.95 30.57 -10.87
N ARG A 177 17.34 30.73 -12.03
CA ARG A 177 16.29 31.74 -12.25
C ARG A 177 15.11 31.55 -11.30
N ILE A 178 14.65 30.30 -11.11
CA ILE A 178 13.57 29.98 -10.20
C ILE A 178 14.01 30.22 -8.74
N SER A 179 15.21 29.76 -8.38
CA SER A 179 15.72 29.87 -7.00
C SER A 179 16.05 31.31 -6.59
N ALA A 180 16.26 32.22 -7.52
CA ALA A 180 16.56 33.63 -7.23
C ALA A 180 15.48 34.30 -6.37
N LYS A 181 14.23 33.81 -6.40
CA LYS A 181 13.14 34.30 -5.53
C LYS A 181 13.35 34.00 -4.05
N PHE A 182 14.18 33.01 -3.72
CA PHE A 182 14.37 32.53 -2.34
C PHE A 182 15.66 33.09 -1.72
N GLY A 183 16.39 33.97 -2.41
CA GLY A 183 17.66 34.52 -1.96
C GLY A 183 18.69 33.41 -1.72
N ASP A 184 19.58 33.61 -0.74
CA ASP A 184 20.63 32.61 -0.40
C ASP A 184 20.07 31.24 -0.02
N LYS A 185 18.81 31.18 0.45
CA LYS A 185 18.14 29.92 0.75
C LYS A 185 17.72 29.18 -0.53
N GLY A 186 17.41 29.90 -1.61
CA GLY A 186 17.12 29.33 -2.91
C GLY A 186 18.33 28.64 -3.54
N GLU A 187 19.52 29.15 -3.38
CA GLU A 187 20.73 28.53 -3.90
C GLU A 187 21.04 27.17 -3.28
N ASN A 188 20.60 26.90 -2.07
CA ASN A 188 20.71 25.60 -1.41
C ASN A 188 19.51 24.68 -1.65
N ALA A 189 18.34 25.23 -1.93
CA ALA A 189 17.10 24.46 -2.08
C ALA A 189 17.09 23.55 -3.32
N TYR A 190 17.70 23.97 -4.42
CA TYR A 190 17.67 23.17 -5.66
C TYR A 190 18.56 21.92 -5.62
N LYS A 191 19.53 21.83 -4.70
CA LYS A 191 20.32 20.60 -4.49
C LYS A 191 19.41 19.43 -4.12
N GLU A 192 18.34 19.75 -3.40
CA GLU A 192 17.31 18.78 -3.00
C GLU A 192 16.46 18.29 -4.20
N TRP A 193 16.57 18.93 -5.36
CA TRP A 193 15.83 18.57 -6.57
C TRP A 193 16.66 17.77 -7.58
N CYS A 194 17.95 17.66 -7.33
CA CYS A 194 18.88 16.96 -8.21
C CYS A 194 19.18 15.57 -7.66
N PHE A 195 19.24 14.59 -8.56
CA PHE A 195 19.43 13.17 -8.21
C PHE A 195 20.11 12.41 -9.36
N SER A 196 20.73 11.29 -9.04
CA SER A 196 21.13 10.28 -10.02
C SER A 196 20.08 9.18 -10.16
N LEU A 197 20.01 8.57 -11.34
CA LEU A 197 19.24 7.34 -11.56
C LEU A 197 20.20 6.14 -11.41
N ASP A 198 19.99 5.32 -10.39
CA ASP A 198 20.87 4.21 -10.04
C ASP A 198 20.37 2.86 -10.62
N GLY A 199 19.39 2.90 -11.52
CA GLY A 199 18.78 1.73 -12.12
C GLY A 199 17.38 1.44 -11.58
N PHE A 200 17.05 0.16 -11.47
CA PHE A 200 15.73 -0.29 -11.00
C PHE A 200 15.88 -1.17 -9.78
N SER A 201 14.92 -1.10 -8.87
CA SER A 201 14.81 -2.03 -7.77
C SER A 201 14.59 -3.45 -8.28
N GLU A 202 14.96 -4.43 -7.45
CA GLU A 202 14.76 -5.85 -7.74
C GLU A 202 13.28 -6.14 -8.07
N SER A 203 13.06 -6.95 -9.12
CA SER A 203 11.72 -7.45 -9.43
C SER A 203 11.37 -8.57 -8.47
N VAL A 204 10.25 -8.42 -7.76
CA VAL A 204 9.71 -9.44 -6.86
C VAL A 204 8.29 -9.77 -7.29
N ASP A 205 8.00 -11.06 -7.48
CA ASP A 205 6.65 -11.51 -7.82
C ASP A 205 5.75 -11.54 -6.58
N PHE A 206 4.45 -11.33 -6.79
CA PHE A 206 3.50 -11.39 -5.67
C PHE A 206 3.49 -12.76 -4.97
N ASP A 207 3.82 -13.82 -5.70
CA ASP A 207 3.92 -15.16 -5.14
C ASP A 207 5.04 -15.34 -4.12
N GLU A 208 5.97 -14.38 -4.02
CA GLU A 208 7.01 -14.33 -3.01
C GLU A 208 6.60 -13.54 -1.74
N VAL A 209 5.45 -12.86 -1.79
CA VAL A 209 4.91 -12.15 -0.63
C VAL A 209 4.39 -13.13 0.41
N GLY A 210 4.59 -12.81 1.67
CA GLY A 210 4.25 -13.65 2.83
C GLY A 210 2.76 -13.83 3.08
N ILE A 211 1.96 -14.08 2.05
CA ILE A 211 0.55 -14.46 2.14
C ILE A 211 0.24 -15.58 1.16
N LYS A 212 -0.27 -16.71 1.63
CA LYS A 212 -0.48 -17.93 0.85
C LYS A 212 -1.83 -18.56 1.14
N ALA A 213 -2.53 -19.02 0.10
CA ALA A 213 -3.60 -19.97 0.23
C ALA A 213 -2.99 -21.40 0.28
N THR A 214 -2.77 -21.92 1.48
CA THR A 214 -2.19 -23.27 1.69
C THR A 214 -3.24 -24.37 1.64
N GLY A 215 -4.50 -24.00 1.61
CA GLY A 215 -5.66 -24.81 1.37
C GLY A 215 -6.87 -23.93 1.02
N LYS A 216 -7.96 -24.53 0.56
CA LYS A 216 -9.17 -23.79 0.18
C LYS A 216 -9.66 -22.88 1.33
N TYR A 217 -9.60 -23.37 2.54
CA TYR A 217 -9.99 -22.65 3.77
C TYR A 217 -8.84 -22.58 4.77
N GLU A 218 -7.63 -22.44 4.27
CA GLU A 218 -6.42 -22.34 5.07
C GLU A 218 -5.51 -21.26 4.50
N LEU A 219 -5.31 -20.20 5.29
CA LEU A 219 -4.48 -19.05 4.95
C LEU A 219 -3.21 -19.10 5.77
N THR A 220 -2.05 -18.96 5.13
CA THR A 220 -0.78 -18.79 5.83
C THR A 220 -0.24 -17.38 5.63
N LEU A 221 0.10 -16.72 6.75
CA LEU A 221 0.78 -15.44 6.77
C LEU A 221 2.21 -15.62 7.25
N ILE A 222 3.16 -15.04 6.53
CA ILE A 222 4.59 -15.08 6.82
C ILE A 222 5.06 -13.63 7.00
N PHE A 223 5.67 -13.33 8.13
CA PHE A 223 6.06 -11.98 8.52
C PHE A 223 7.56 -11.77 8.40
N ALA A 224 7.96 -10.55 8.06
CA ALA A 224 9.37 -10.15 8.00
C ALA A 224 10.01 -10.04 9.40
N ARG A 225 9.21 -9.99 10.45
CA ARG A 225 9.62 -9.87 11.87
C ARG A 225 8.76 -10.79 12.74
N PRO A 226 9.31 -11.30 13.86
CA PRO A 226 8.53 -12.18 14.73
C PRO A 226 7.37 -11.41 15.37
N MET A 227 6.23 -12.05 15.45
CA MET A 227 5.02 -11.54 16.09
C MET A 227 4.70 -12.35 17.33
N SER A 228 4.31 -11.68 18.40
CA SER A 228 3.71 -12.36 19.54
C SER A 228 2.30 -12.84 19.20
N ASN A 229 1.82 -13.85 19.90
CA ASN A 229 0.45 -14.34 19.74
C ASN A 229 -0.59 -13.22 19.99
N PHE A 230 -0.35 -12.34 20.95
CA PHE A 230 -1.21 -11.20 21.23
C PHE A 230 -1.23 -10.21 20.05
N ASP A 231 -0.06 -9.84 19.50
CA ASP A 231 0.04 -8.92 18.39
C ASP A 231 -0.62 -9.48 17.13
N LEU A 232 -0.44 -10.77 16.87
CA LEU A 232 -1.10 -11.46 15.76
C LEU A 232 -2.61 -11.31 15.85
N HIS A 233 -3.22 -11.69 16.96
CA HIS A 233 -4.67 -11.59 17.15
C HIS A 233 -5.17 -10.15 17.06
N TYR A 234 -4.44 -9.20 17.65
CA TYR A 234 -4.79 -7.79 17.60
C TYR A 234 -4.78 -7.25 16.17
N LYS A 235 -3.85 -7.68 15.35
CA LYS A 235 -3.65 -7.21 13.98
C LYS A 235 -4.53 -7.93 12.95
N LEU A 236 -4.84 -9.22 13.17
CA LEU A 236 -5.74 -9.99 12.32
C LEU A 236 -7.20 -9.47 12.31
N ARG A 237 -7.59 -8.61 13.23
CA ARG A 237 -8.91 -7.96 13.23
C ARG A 237 -9.10 -6.94 12.09
N ILE A 238 -8.04 -6.64 11.32
CA ILE A 238 -8.11 -5.70 10.20
C ILE A 238 -8.90 -6.32 9.06
N LYS A 239 -9.99 -5.67 8.69
CA LYS A 239 -10.88 -6.08 7.60
C LYS A 239 -10.43 -5.42 6.31
N TRP A 240 -10.04 -6.21 5.32
CA TRP A 240 -9.56 -5.72 4.03
C TRP A 240 -9.96 -6.60 2.83
N LEU A 241 -11.03 -7.41 3.00
CA LEU A 241 -11.54 -8.22 1.91
C LEU A 241 -12.33 -7.39 0.91
N VAL A 242 -12.10 -7.65 -0.36
CA VAL A 242 -12.85 -7.11 -1.48
C VAL A 242 -13.42 -8.24 -2.32
N TYR A 243 -14.63 -8.06 -2.84
CA TYR A 243 -15.28 -9.04 -3.70
C TYR A 243 -14.71 -8.94 -5.11
N GLU A 244 -13.87 -9.89 -5.49
CA GLU A 244 -13.11 -9.89 -6.74
C GLU A 244 -13.95 -9.57 -7.98
N PRO A 245 -15.14 -10.21 -8.24
CA PRO A 245 -15.90 -9.93 -9.45
C PRO A 245 -16.32 -8.46 -9.58
N TYR A 246 -16.67 -7.82 -8.47
CA TYR A 246 -17.05 -6.41 -8.49
C TYR A 246 -15.81 -5.51 -8.49
N TYR A 247 -14.77 -5.89 -7.77
CA TYR A 247 -13.55 -5.12 -7.74
C TYR A 247 -12.94 -5.01 -9.14
N GLU A 248 -12.82 -6.11 -9.88
CA GLU A 248 -12.31 -6.11 -11.27
C GLU A 248 -13.24 -5.35 -12.22
N LYS A 249 -14.57 -5.52 -12.10
CA LYS A 249 -15.55 -4.79 -12.92
C LYS A 249 -15.42 -3.27 -12.79
N TYR A 250 -15.10 -2.79 -11.60
CA TYR A 250 -15.06 -1.36 -11.28
C TYR A 250 -13.64 -0.77 -11.25
N LYS A 251 -12.63 -1.54 -11.63
CA LYS A 251 -11.26 -1.06 -11.85
C LYS A 251 -11.13 -0.34 -13.18
N LYS A 252 -10.37 0.74 -13.19
CA LYS A 252 -9.97 1.46 -14.41
C LYS A 252 -8.51 1.84 -14.30
N GLN A 253 -7.73 1.50 -15.32
CA GLN A 253 -6.36 1.95 -15.46
C GLN A 253 -6.32 3.21 -16.32
N THR A 254 -5.59 4.23 -15.88
CA THR A 254 -5.31 5.45 -16.63
C THR A 254 -3.82 5.74 -16.48
N GLY A 255 -3.05 5.52 -17.57
CA GLY A 255 -1.59 5.52 -17.52
C GLY A 255 -1.09 4.44 -16.54
N ASP A 256 -0.24 4.85 -15.60
CA ASP A 256 0.35 3.97 -14.59
C ASP A 256 -0.46 3.88 -13.28
N ILE A 257 -1.61 4.53 -13.24
CA ILE A 257 -2.46 4.52 -12.04
C ILE A 257 -3.70 3.68 -12.28
N ILE A 258 -4.02 2.82 -11.31
CA ILE A 258 -5.28 2.07 -11.25
C ILE A 258 -6.18 2.72 -10.19
N LYS A 259 -7.41 3.04 -10.57
CA LYS A 259 -8.46 3.50 -9.65
C LYS A 259 -9.59 2.51 -9.64
N THR A 260 -10.29 2.42 -8.52
CA THR A 260 -11.50 1.61 -8.41
C THR A 260 -12.63 2.43 -7.81
N SER A 261 -13.85 2.20 -8.30
CA SER A 261 -15.08 2.68 -7.69
C SER A 261 -15.81 1.58 -6.90
N TYR A 262 -15.10 0.50 -6.53
CA TYR A 262 -15.63 -0.52 -5.62
C TYR A 262 -16.06 0.12 -4.29
N GLY A 263 -17.28 -0.20 -3.84
CA GLY A 263 -17.81 0.30 -2.57
C GLY A 263 -18.34 1.74 -2.60
N THR A 264 -18.38 2.41 -3.75
CA THR A 264 -18.92 3.78 -3.88
C THR A 264 -20.40 3.83 -4.24
N SER A 265 -21.02 2.69 -4.54
CA SER A 265 -22.44 2.56 -4.78
C SER A 265 -22.94 1.18 -4.32
N VAL A 266 -24.25 1.00 -4.25
CA VAL A 266 -24.86 -0.30 -3.92
C VAL A 266 -24.44 -1.38 -4.92
N GLU A 267 -24.41 -1.05 -6.21
CA GLU A 267 -24.09 -1.98 -7.28
C GLU A 267 -22.58 -2.34 -7.34
N SER A 268 -21.74 -1.53 -6.70
CA SER A 268 -20.28 -1.72 -6.67
C SER A 268 -19.77 -2.32 -5.36
N TYR A 269 -20.68 -2.70 -4.44
CA TYR A 269 -20.32 -3.25 -3.13
C TYR A 269 -20.95 -4.63 -2.95
N CYS A 270 -20.24 -5.52 -2.29
CA CYS A 270 -20.73 -6.83 -1.86
C CYS A 270 -20.35 -7.05 -0.39
N SER A 271 -21.34 -7.31 0.45
CA SER A 271 -21.13 -7.49 1.89
C SER A 271 -20.77 -8.94 2.24
N TYR A 272 -20.01 -9.12 3.29
CA TYR A 272 -19.77 -10.42 3.94
C TYR A 272 -20.08 -10.37 5.46
N GLY A 273 -20.66 -9.27 5.92
CA GLY A 273 -21.07 -9.05 7.31
C GLY A 273 -22.55 -9.29 7.53
N PRO A 274 -23.05 -8.98 8.75
CA PRO A 274 -24.45 -9.20 9.16
C PRO A 274 -25.46 -8.37 8.36
N TYR A 275 -25.01 -7.30 7.73
CA TYR A 275 -25.85 -6.40 6.96
C TYR A 275 -25.36 -6.22 5.54
N LYS A 276 -26.29 -6.00 4.61
CA LYS A 276 -26.02 -5.60 3.23
C LYS A 276 -26.61 -4.22 2.95
N MET A 277 -25.97 -3.48 2.09
CA MET A 277 -26.36 -2.13 1.70
C MET A 277 -27.40 -2.18 0.58
N ILE A 278 -28.53 -1.47 0.77
CA ILE A 278 -29.59 -1.38 -0.25
C ILE A 278 -29.78 0.05 -0.78
N LYS A 279 -29.21 1.03 -0.09
CA LYS A 279 -29.23 2.43 -0.54
C LYS A 279 -27.97 3.12 -0.04
N LEU A 280 -27.37 3.90 -0.93
CA LEU A 280 -26.29 4.83 -0.62
C LEU A 280 -26.63 6.16 -1.31
N GLN A 281 -26.75 7.21 -0.55
CA GLN A 281 -26.93 8.55 -1.05
C GLN A 281 -25.92 9.46 -0.34
N ASP A 282 -24.98 9.97 -1.09
CA ASP A 282 -23.87 10.77 -0.56
C ASP A 282 -24.37 11.93 0.30
N ASP A 283 -23.72 12.11 1.45
CA ASP A 283 -24.01 13.12 2.48
C ASP A 283 -25.45 13.11 3.04
N LYS A 284 -26.22 12.07 2.77
CA LYS A 284 -27.62 12.01 3.21
C LYS A 284 -28.00 10.74 3.95
N GLU A 285 -27.81 9.57 3.33
CA GLU A 285 -28.44 8.35 3.86
C GLU A 285 -27.71 7.09 3.39
N ILE A 286 -27.52 6.15 4.33
CA ILE A 286 -27.16 4.77 4.05
C ILE A 286 -28.26 3.88 4.65
N GLN A 287 -28.88 3.02 3.85
CA GLN A 287 -29.82 2.02 4.34
C GLN A 287 -29.21 0.63 4.26
N LEU A 288 -29.26 -0.06 5.36
CA LEU A 288 -28.77 -1.43 5.52
C LEU A 288 -29.95 -2.35 5.86
N VAL A 289 -29.92 -3.57 5.34
CA VAL A 289 -30.85 -4.63 5.69
C VAL A 289 -30.08 -5.86 6.11
N LYS A 290 -30.75 -6.78 6.80
CA LYS A 290 -30.17 -8.05 7.22
C LYS A 290 -29.60 -8.81 6.01
N ASN A 291 -28.40 -9.35 6.18
CA ASN A 291 -27.77 -10.27 5.23
C ASN A 291 -28.03 -11.72 5.68
N ASP A 292 -29.09 -12.34 5.18
CA ASP A 292 -29.48 -13.70 5.58
C ASP A 292 -28.43 -14.79 5.29
N LYS A 293 -27.38 -14.44 4.52
CA LYS A 293 -26.25 -15.33 4.21
C LYS A 293 -25.14 -15.28 5.25
N TRP A 294 -25.16 -14.31 6.17
CA TRP A 294 -24.11 -14.19 7.15
C TRP A 294 -24.13 -15.37 8.16
N TYR A 295 -22.99 -16.03 8.30
CA TYR A 295 -22.82 -17.22 9.15
C TYR A 295 -23.15 -16.98 10.63
N GLY A 296 -22.94 -15.75 11.12
CA GLY A 296 -23.09 -15.43 12.54
C GLY A 296 -24.53 -15.50 13.08
N TYR A 297 -25.54 -15.54 12.20
CA TYR A 297 -26.93 -15.74 12.66
C TYR A 297 -27.21 -17.17 13.08
N SER A 298 -26.34 -18.12 12.83
CA SER A 298 -26.54 -19.54 13.15
C SER A 298 -25.34 -20.19 13.83
N ASP A 299 -24.30 -19.43 14.18
CA ASP A 299 -23.11 -20.01 14.78
C ASP A 299 -23.13 -20.14 16.31
N GLY A 300 -24.20 -19.66 16.94
CA GLY A 300 -24.40 -19.70 18.40
C GLY A 300 -23.45 -18.80 19.20
N LYS A 301 -22.64 -17.99 18.53
CA LYS A 301 -21.69 -17.08 19.17
C LYS A 301 -22.15 -15.62 19.16
N HIS A 302 -23.05 -15.29 18.22
CA HIS A 302 -23.56 -13.94 17.99
C HIS A 302 -25.03 -13.78 18.35
N ASP A 303 -25.59 -14.71 19.17
CA ASP A 303 -26.98 -14.67 19.59
C ASP A 303 -27.30 -13.36 20.34
N GLY A 304 -28.21 -12.56 19.76
CA GLY A 304 -28.66 -11.29 20.35
C GLY A 304 -27.69 -10.10 20.12
N GLU A 305 -26.69 -10.24 19.30
CA GLU A 305 -25.79 -9.12 18.95
C GLU A 305 -26.31 -8.27 17.78
N PHE A 306 -27.20 -8.84 16.93
CA PHE A 306 -27.73 -8.21 15.71
C PHE A 306 -29.23 -8.40 15.52
#